data_f64c9ca61a80610c2ed9051f189cca5f
#
_entry.id   f64c9ca61a80610c2ed9051f189cca5f
#
_cell.length_a   1.000
_cell.length_b   1.000
_cell.length_c   1.000
_cell.angle_alpha   90.00
_cell.angle_beta   90.00
_cell.angle_gamma   90.00
#
_symmetry.space_group_name_H-M   'P 1'
#
loop_
_entity.id
_entity.type
_entity.pdbx_description
1 polymer ?
#
loop_
_entity_poly.entity_id
_entity_poly.type
_entity_poly.pdbx_seq_one_letter_code
_entity_poly.pdbx_strand_id
1 'polypeptide(L)'
;QGVISAVNRGPRRRLDSVVVQSQPSGAEDVHFEPLSDEQQAALGSDDLEHRLQRSGLWGAFRTRPFSRVPLSGSRPHAIFVTATDTRPLAADPAVIVGADPGAFRSGLRLLPLLTSGTVYVCTGPGWNNEMPEVERLTEVRFSGPHPAGLPGTHMHFLDPVGTGRVAWQIDCQDVMAIGKLFSRGEVPSSRVIALGGECLSRPRLLETVMGASIDELLADEFRQCGGCRTLSGSVLDGRRASDGLAYLGRYHAQVSVIPEGGDRRLFGWLLGKGMRSWSTSQNGRYSGMIPLPVFEKVMPLDILPAALFRALLVKDTDQAQALGCLELDEEDLALCAYLCPAKTEYGQALRSSLEQIERDG
;
A
#
# COMPACT_ATOMS: atom_id res chain seq x y z
N GLN A 1 10.65 15.87 -14.67
CA GLN A 1 11.19 17.18 -14.23
C GLN A 1 10.11 18.25 -14.33
N GLY A 2 10.21 19.33 -13.54
CA GLY A 2 9.21 20.39 -13.53
C GLY A 2 9.58 21.51 -12.57
N VAL A 3 8.69 22.48 -12.46
CA VAL A 3 8.82 23.62 -11.56
C VAL A 3 7.86 23.46 -10.38
N ILE A 4 8.33 23.72 -9.17
CA ILE A 4 7.46 23.74 -7.99
C ILE A 4 6.46 24.90 -8.15
N SER A 5 5.17 24.56 -8.26
CA SER A 5 4.10 25.54 -8.40
C SER A 5 3.39 25.87 -7.08
N ALA A 6 3.38 24.89 -6.14
CA ALA A 6 2.77 25.10 -4.84
C ALA A 6 3.40 24.21 -3.76
N VAL A 7 3.37 24.69 -2.51
CA VAL A 7 3.70 23.93 -1.31
C VAL A 7 2.52 24.04 -0.36
N ASN A 8 1.72 22.98 -0.27
CA ASN A 8 0.52 22.93 0.54
C ASN A 8 0.85 22.53 1.98
N ARG A 9 0.29 23.23 2.95
CA ARG A 9 0.52 22.98 4.37
C ARG A 9 -0.81 22.85 5.11
N GLY A 10 -0.92 21.79 5.86
CA GLY A 10 -2.06 21.52 6.73
C GLY A 10 -1.91 22.13 8.13
N PRO A 11 -2.73 21.65 9.08
CA PRO A 11 -2.70 22.08 10.47
C PRO A 11 -1.31 22.03 11.07
N ARG A 12 -0.96 23.00 11.92
CA ARG A 12 0.37 23.14 12.56
C ARG A 12 1.53 23.21 11.56
N ARG A 13 1.29 23.70 10.33
CA ARG A 13 2.27 23.79 9.24
C ARG A 13 2.82 22.45 8.76
N ARG A 14 2.16 21.34 9.02
CA ARG A 14 2.52 20.04 8.44
C ARG A 14 2.56 20.16 6.92
N LEU A 15 3.61 19.62 6.30
CA LEU A 15 3.69 19.53 4.84
C LEU A 15 2.66 18.50 4.35
N ASP A 16 1.69 18.93 3.57
CA ASP A 16 0.69 18.05 2.98
C ASP A 16 1.08 17.60 1.58
N SER A 17 1.54 18.53 0.72
CA SER A 17 2.06 18.18 -0.61
C SER A 17 2.96 19.26 -1.17
N VAL A 18 3.82 18.86 -2.11
CA VAL A 18 4.58 19.75 -3.00
C VAL A 18 4.09 19.47 -4.42
N VAL A 19 3.54 20.49 -5.06
CA VAL A 19 3.02 20.37 -6.43
C VAL A 19 4.13 20.77 -7.40
N VAL A 20 4.44 19.85 -8.31
CA VAL A 20 5.42 20.07 -9.37
C VAL A 20 4.68 20.09 -10.70
N GLN A 21 4.69 21.22 -11.37
CA GLN A 21 4.18 21.31 -12.73
C GLN A 21 5.20 20.71 -13.68
N SER A 22 4.87 19.58 -14.31
CA SER A 22 5.76 18.94 -15.26
C SER A 22 5.96 19.83 -16.50
N GLN A 23 7.17 19.89 -17.00
CA GLN A 23 7.50 20.57 -18.25
C GLN A 23 7.77 19.54 -19.34
N PRO A 24 7.31 19.77 -20.59
CA PRO A 24 7.71 18.94 -21.71
C PRO A 24 9.23 18.97 -21.86
N SER A 25 9.81 17.85 -22.18
CA SER A 25 11.23 17.54 -22.31
C SER A 25 12.13 18.69 -22.78
N GLY A 26 13.20 18.92 -22.06
CA GLY A 26 14.23 19.94 -22.32
C GLY A 26 15.20 20.13 -21.18
N ALA A 27 14.91 19.57 -20.01
CA ALA A 27 15.78 19.58 -18.86
C ALA A 27 16.66 18.32 -18.84
N GLU A 28 17.85 18.40 -18.26
CA GLU A 28 18.76 17.26 -18.11
C GLU A 28 18.10 16.16 -17.28
N ASP A 29 17.64 15.11 -17.94
CA ASP A 29 17.16 13.92 -17.26
C ASP A 29 18.34 13.22 -16.56
N VAL A 30 18.09 12.71 -15.38
CA VAL A 30 19.09 11.89 -14.69
C VAL A 30 19.17 10.55 -15.42
N HIS A 31 20.26 10.37 -16.16
CA HIS A 31 20.50 9.11 -16.87
C HIS A 31 21.25 8.13 -15.99
N PHE A 32 20.82 6.88 -16.06
CA PHE A 32 21.52 5.76 -15.47
C PHE A 32 22.01 4.85 -16.60
N GLU A 33 23.23 4.35 -16.50
CA GLU A 33 23.70 3.38 -17.47
C GLU A 33 23.01 2.03 -17.25
N PRO A 34 22.47 1.40 -18.31
CA PRO A 34 21.94 0.04 -18.20
C PRO A 34 23.08 -0.93 -17.90
N LEU A 35 22.78 -1.96 -17.10
CA LEU A 35 23.75 -3.02 -16.79
C LEU A 35 23.35 -4.31 -17.52
N SER A 36 24.34 -4.99 -18.09
CA SER A 36 24.15 -6.35 -18.61
C SER A 36 23.79 -7.33 -17.49
N ASP A 37 23.26 -8.50 -17.82
CA ASP A 37 22.94 -9.54 -16.84
C ASP A 37 24.19 -9.98 -16.04
N GLU A 38 25.36 -10.00 -16.67
CA GLU A 38 26.64 -10.32 -16.03
C GLU A 38 27.05 -9.23 -15.02
N GLN A 39 26.88 -7.95 -15.39
CA GLN A 39 27.15 -6.82 -14.51
C GLN A 39 26.18 -6.78 -13.34
N GLN A 40 24.88 -7.09 -13.56
CA GLN A 40 23.89 -7.18 -12.49
C GLN A 40 24.22 -8.34 -11.52
N ALA A 41 24.70 -9.48 -12.02
CA ALA A 41 25.10 -10.61 -11.19
C ALA A 41 26.36 -10.33 -10.34
N ALA A 42 27.24 -9.45 -10.81
CA ALA A 42 28.46 -9.02 -10.11
C ALA A 42 28.24 -7.82 -9.16
N LEU A 43 27.00 -7.29 -9.08
CA LEU A 43 26.70 -6.08 -8.32
C LEU A 43 26.80 -6.35 -6.80
N GLY A 44 27.44 -5.42 -6.09
CA GLY A 44 27.46 -5.43 -4.62
C GLY A 44 26.19 -4.82 -4.02
N SER A 45 25.89 -5.18 -2.78
CA SER A 45 24.72 -4.64 -2.05
C SER A 45 24.77 -3.13 -1.88
N ASP A 46 25.96 -2.56 -1.67
CA ASP A 46 26.13 -1.13 -1.44
C ASP A 46 25.97 -0.31 -2.74
N ASP A 47 26.44 -0.87 -3.86
CA ASP A 47 26.25 -0.28 -5.18
C ASP A 47 24.77 -0.29 -5.59
N LEU A 48 24.08 -1.40 -5.31
CA LEU A 48 22.63 -1.52 -5.50
C LEU A 48 21.90 -0.45 -4.67
N GLU A 49 22.17 -0.37 -3.38
CA GLU A 49 21.55 0.60 -2.48
C GLU A 49 21.81 2.05 -2.95
N HIS A 50 23.06 2.38 -3.24
CA HIS A 50 23.44 3.72 -3.71
C HIS A 50 22.67 4.10 -4.99
N ARG A 51 22.56 3.17 -5.94
CA ARG A 51 21.83 3.42 -7.19
C ARG A 51 20.32 3.60 -6.96
N LEU A 52 19.72 2.80 -6.06
CA LEU A 52 18.32 2.95 -5.65
C LEU A 52 18.05 4.27 -4.94
N GLN A 53 18.99 4.75 -4.10
CA GLN A 53 18.88 6.05 -3.45
C GLN A 53 18.96 7.20 -4.45
N ARG A 54 19.91 7.16 -5.36
CA ARG A 54 20.09 8.21 -6.40
C ARG A 54 18.89 8.30 -7.35
N SER A 55 18.25 7.17 -7.65
CA SER A 55 17.06 7.13 -8.50
C SER A 55 15.76 7.50 -7.76
N GLY A 56 15.78 7.56 -6.42
CA GLY A 56 14.60 7.75 -5.58
C GLY A 56 13.77 6.48 -5.37
N LEU A 57 14.17 5.34 -5.95
CA LEU A 57 13.45 4.07 -5.79
C LEU A 57 13.67 3.43 -4.41
N TRP A 58 14.64 3.90 -3.63
CA TRP A 58 14.78 3.47 -2.23
C TRP A 58 13.53 3.72 -1.40
N GLY A 59 12.81 4.81 -1.68
CA GLY A 59 11.52 5.12 -1.05
C GLY A 59 10.38 4.17 -1.42
N ALA A 60 10.60 3.15 -2.25
CA ALA A 60 9.64 2.10 -2.54
C ALA A 60 9.52 1.09 -1.41
N PHE A 61 10.59 0.88 -0.67
CA PHE A 61 10.61 -0.04 0.47
C PHE A 61 9.96 0.58 1.70
N ARG A 62 9.24 -0.25 2.44
CA ARG A 62 8.72 0.09 3.77
C ARG A 62 9.10 -1.01 4.76
N THR A 63 9.51 -0.60 5.94
CA THR A 63 9.85 -1.55 7.02
C THR A 63 8.60 -2.03 7.76
N ARG A 64 8.65 -3.23 8.31
CA ARG A 64 7.81 -3.69 9.41
C ARG A 64 8.73 -4.16 10.54
N PRO A 65 8.56 -3.74 11.78
CA PRO A 65 7.56 -2.77 12.29
C PRO A 65 7.73 -1.34 11.75
N PHE A 66 6.80 -0.47 12.15
CA PHE A 66 6.78 1.00 12.08
C PHE A 66 6.49 1.61 10.69
N SER A 67 6.57 0.85 9.58
CA SER A 67 6.22 1.35 8.25
C SER A 67 7.04 2.58 7.82
N ARG A 68 8.35 2.53 8.03
CA ARG A 68 9.29 3.58 7.63
C ARG A 68 10.00 3.23 6.32
N VAL A 69 10.56 4.23 5.65
CA VAL A 69 11.57 3.97 4.62
C VAL A 69 12.83 3.47 5.32
N PRO A 70 13.46 2.38 4.84
CA PRO A 70 14.64 1.83 5.49
C PRO A 70 15.77 2.84 5.62
N LEU A 71 16.48 2.80 6.74
CA LEU A 71 17.70 3.60 6.90
C LEU A 71 18.80 3.07 5.98
N SER A 72 19.63 3.97 5.46
CA SER A 72 20.80 3.60 4.67
C SER A 72 21.72 2.66 5.44
N GLY A 73 22.21 1.61 4.78
CA GLY A 73 23.06 0.59 5.40
C GLY A 73 22.31 -0.45 6.24
N SER A 74 21.00 -0.28 6.47
CA SER A 74 20.21 -1.32 7.16
C SER A 74 19.94 -2.51 6.25
N ARG A 75 19.73 -3.68 6.86
CA ARG A 75 19.38 -4.92 6.14
C ARG A 75 18.23 -5.62 6.86
N PRO A 76 17.17 -6.03 6.14
CA PRO A 76 16.06 -6.77 6.74
C PRO A 76 16.42 -8.25 6.91
N HIS A 77 15.70 -8.96 7.78
CA HIS A 77 15.79 -10.41 7.85
C HIS A 77 15.03 -11.08 6.68
N ALA A 78 14.04 -10.42 6.09
CA ALA A 78 13.31 -10.88 4.91
C ALA A 78 12.77 -9.71 4.11
N ILE A 79 12.52 -9.94 2.80
CA ILE A 79 11.84 -8.98 1.93
C ILE A 79 10.57 -9.63 1.38
N PHE A 80 9.45 -8.90 1.44
CA PHE A 80 8.17 -9.34 0.93
C PHE A 80 7.78 -8.52 -0.29
N VAL A 81 7.65 -9.18 -1.44
CA VAL A 81 7.12 -8.60 -2.68
C VAL A 81 5.64 -8.90 -2.74
N THR A 82 4.81 -7.86 -2.71
CA THR A 82 3.36 -8.00 -2.82
C THR A 82 2.96 -8.02 -4.29
N ALA A 83 2.61 -9.21 -4.80
CA ALA A 83 2.15 -9.47 -6.15
C ALA A 83 0.71 -10.04 -6.17
N THR A 84 -0.07 -9.67 -5.18
CA THR A 84 -1.52 -9.91 -5.06
C THR A 84 -2.16 -8.74 -4.34
N ASP A 85 -3.40 -8.41 -4.67
CA ASP A 85 -4.19 -7.41 -3.96
C ASP A 85 -5.64 -7.88 -3.83
N THR A 86 -6.16 -7.90 -2.62
CA THR A 86 -7.54 -8.29 -2.31
C THR A 86 -8.40 -7.12 -1.85
N ARG A 87 -7.88 -5.89 -1.92
CA ARG A 87 -8.66 -4.70 -1.62
C ARG A 87 -9.82 -4.56 -2.60
N PRO A 88 -10.97 -4.05 -2.16
CA PRO A 88 -12.08 -3.79 -3.08
C PRO A 88 -11.65 -2.86 -4.21
N LEU A 89 -12.02 -3.20 -5.44
CA LEU A 89 -11.74 -2.44 -6.66
C LEU A 89 -10.24 -2.38 -7.05
N ALA A 90 -9.38 -3.17 -6.44
CA ALA A 90 -7.98 -3.23 -6.80
C ALA A 90 -7.76 -3.85 -8.20
N ALA A 91 -6.65 -3.47 -8.83
CA ALA A 91 -6.17 -4.14 -10.03
C ALA A 91 -5.61 -5.52 -9.70
N ASP A 92 -5.67 -6.45 -10.65
CA ASP A 92 -4.93 -7.71 -10.53
C ASP A 92 -3.46 -7.49 -10.88
N PRO A 93 -2.52 -7.69 -9.93
CA PRO A 93 -1.09 -7.53 -10.19
C PRO A 93 -0.55 -8.46 -11.27
N ALA A 94 -1.16 -9.63 -11.47
CA ALA A 94 -0.75 -10.56 -12.54
C ALA A 94 -0.89 -9.93 -13.93
N VAL A 95 -1.94 -9.14 -14.16
CA VAL A 95 -2.17 -8.41 -15.43
C VAL A 95 -1.12 -7.31 -15.60
N ILE A 96 -0.82 -6.58 -14.53
CA ILE A 96 0.15 -5.47 -14.59
C ILE A 96 1.55 -6.00 -14.88
N VAL A 97 1.99 -7.03 -14.16
CA VAL A 97 3.30 -7.65 -14.36
C VAL A 97 3.38 -8.34 -15.72
N GLY A 98 2.27 -8.91 -16.20
CA GLY A 98 2.18 -9.52 -17.53
C GLY A 98 2.46 -8.56 -18.68
N ALA A 99 2.34 -7.25 -18.48
CA ALA A 99 2.69 -6.24 -19.49
C ALA A 99 4.22 -6.09 -19.70
N ASP A 100 5.03 -6.33 -18.67
CA ASP A 100 6.50 -6.31 -18.77
C ASP A 100 7.14 -7.30 -17.76
N PRO A 101 6.97 -8.62 -17.98
CA PRO A 101 7.48 -9.65 -17.07
C PRO A 101 9.01 -9.68 -17.04
N GLY A 102 9.67 -9.20 -18.09
CA GLY A 102 11.14 -9.07 -18.13
C GLY A 102 11.67 -8.09 -17.07
N ALA A 103 11.03 -6.92 -16.98
CA ALA A 103 11.39 -5.93 -15.94
C ALA A 103 11.16 -6.48 -14.53
N PHE A 104 10.06 -7.20 -14.30
CA PHE A 104 9.79 -7.79 -13.00
C PHE A 104 10.85 -8.84 -12.61
N ARG A 105 11.19 -9.75 -13.52
CA ARG A 105 12.24 -10.75 -13.30
C ARG A 105 13.61 -10.11 -13.03
N SER A 106 13.97 -9.08 -13.78
CA SER A 106 15.22 -8.34 -13.55
C SER A 106 15.26 -7.72 -12.16
N GLY A 107 14.18 -7.07 -11.72
CA GLY A 107 14.07 -6.51 -10.38
C GLY A 107 14.17 -7.58 -9.28
N LEU A 108 13.49 -8.71 -9.44
CA LEU A 108 13.53 -9.81 -8.48
C LEU A 108 14.93 -10.38 -8.28
N ARG A 109 15.77 -10.44 -9.32
CA ARG A 109 17.16 -10.94 -9.23
C ARG A 109 18.04 -10.07 -8.32
N LEU A 110 17.69 -8.80 -8.14
CA LEU A 110 18.48 -7.84 -7.36
C LEU A 110 18.11 -7.83 -5.87
N LEU A 111 16.86 -8.15 -5.52
CA LEU A 111 16.37 -8.05 -4.13
C LEU A 111 17.15 -8.91 -3.13
N PRO A 112 17.61 -10.14 -3.45
CA PRO A 112 18.42 -10.94 -2.52
C PRO A 112 19.76 -10.32 -2.13
N LEU A 113 20.25 -9.32 -2.85
CA LEU A 113 21.45 -8.56 -2.48
C LEU A 113 21.20 -7.63 -1.27
N LEU A 114 19.92 -7.29 -0.98
CA LEU A 114 19.55 -6.39 0.12
C LEU A 114 19.24 -7.11 1.43
N THR A 115 19.23 -8.46 1.45
CA THR A 115 18.95 -9.26 2.66
C THR A 115 19.80 -10.50 2.71
N SER A 116 20.11 -10.98 3.91
CA SER A 116 20.70 -12.31 4.12
C SER A 116 19.63 -13.40 4.21
N GLY A 117 18.37 -13.04 4.35
CA GLY A 117 17.25 -13.95 4.47
C GLY A 117 16.52 -14.22 3.15
N THR A 118 15.27 -14.59 3.25
CA THR A 118 14.44 -14.97 2.10
C THR A 118 13.72 -13.75 1.50
N VAL A 119 13.64 -13.72 0.17
CA VAL A 119 12.75 -12.83 -0.58
C VAL A 119 11.48 -13.63 -0.92
N TYR A 120 10.37 -13.29 -0.28
CA TYR A 120 9.08 -13.91 -0.55
C TYR A 120 8.33 -13.11 -1.62
N VAL A 121 7.94 -13.79 -2.70
CA VAL A 121 7.06 -13.20 -3.73
C VAL A 121 5.66 -13.74 -3.50
N CYS A 122 4.79 -12.92 -2.92
CA CYS A 122 3.44 -13.30 -2.52
C CYS A 122 2.47 -13.04 -3.68
N THR A 123 2.00 -14.12 -4.32
CA THR A 123 1.18 -14.09 -5.54
C THR A 123 -0.26 -14.50 -5.27
N GLY A 124 -1.18 -14.13 -6.16
CA GLY A 124 -2.59 -14.52 -6.11
C GLY A 124 -2.91 -15.76 -6.95
N PRO A 125 -4.19 -16.26 -6.90
CA PRO A 125 -4.60 -17.45 -7.65
C PRO A 125 -4.47 -17.31 -9.17
N GLY A 126 -4.58 -16.09 -9.72
CA GLY A 126 -4.48 -15.80 -11.15
C GLY A 126 -3.05 -15.64 -11.65
N TRP A 127 -2.06 -15.79 -10.79
CA TRP A 127 -0.67 -15.58 -11.16
C TRP A 127 -0.15 -16.63 -12.13
N ASN A 128 0.35 -16.19 -13.26
CA ASN A 128 0.90 -17.03 -14.34
C ASN A 128 2.22 -16.49 -14.90
N ASN A 129 2.82 -15.47 -14.27
CA ASN A 129 4.11 -14.94 -14.68
C ASN A 129 5.25 -15.80 -14.12
N GLU A 130 6.24 -16.07 -14.95
CA GLU A 130 7.41 -16.88 -14.56
C GLU A 130 8.30 -16.17 -13.55
N MET A 131 8.78 -16.91 -12.57
CA MET A 131 9.78 -16.45 -11.60
C MET A 131 11.19 -16.73 -12.08
N PRO A 132 12.17 -15.86 -11.77
CA PRO A 132 13.56 -16.17 -12.02
C PRO A 132 14.06 -17.26 -11.03
N GLU A 133 14.92 -18.14 -11.49
CA GLU A 133 15.65 -19.07 -10.62
C GLU A 133 16.79 -18.32 -9.91
N VAL A 134 16.55 -17.91 -8.69
CA VAL A 134 17.50 -17.15 -7.86
C VAL A 134 17.51 -17.74 -6.45
N GLU A 135 18.70 -17.89 -5.89
CA GLU A 135 18.87 -18.35 -4.51
C GLU A 135 18.15 -17.38 -3.54
N ARG A 136 17.51 -17.94 -2.52
CA ARG A 136 16.76 -17.18 -1.49
C ARG A 136 15.53 -16.43 -2.00
N LEU A 137 15.03 -16.73 -3.19
CA LEU A 137 13.75 -16.23 -3.71
C LEU A 137 12.72 -17.36 -3.70
N THR A 138 11.56 -17.10 -3.09
CA THR A 138 10.49 -18.10 -2.93
C THR A 138 9.15 -17.50 -3.32
N GLU A 139 8.47 -18.11 -4.31
CA GLU A 139 7.06 -17.79 -4.61
C GLU A 139 6.15 -18.50 -3.60
N VAL A 140 5.20 -17.73 -3.04
CA VAL A 140 4.14 -18.26 -2.17
C VAL A 140 2.80 -17.72 -2.63
N ARG A 141 1.83 -18.63 -2.80
CA ARG A 141 0.48 -18.27 -3.24
C ARG A 141 -0.46 -18.04 -2.08
N PHE A 142 -1.10 -16.89 -2.09
CA PHE A 142 -2.15 -16.53 -1.16
C PHE A 142 -3.50 -16.49 -1.87
N SER A 143 -4.52 -17.07 -1.24
CA SER A 143 -5.89 -17.06 -1.77
C SER A 143 -6.88 -16.85 -0.65
N GLY A 144 -7.97 -16.17 -0.95
CA GLY A 144 -9.04 -15.91 0.01
C GLY A 144 -9.60 -14.50 -0.12
N PRO A 145 -10.59 -14.16 0.72
CA PRO A 145 -11.11 -12.80 0.78
C PRO A 145 -10.06 -11.85 1.37
N HIS A 146 -10.30 -10.54 1.22
CA HIS A 146 -9.53 -9.55 1.95
C HIS A 146 -9.54 -9.86 3.47
N PRO A 147 -8.39 -9.86 4.16
CA PRO A 147 -7.10 -9.24 3.82
C PRO A 147 -6.01 -10.20 3.27
N ALA A 148 -6.37 -11.31 2.61
CA ALA A 148 -5.39 -12.28 2.12
C ALA A 148 -4.26 -11.68 1.23
N GLY A 149 -4.50 -10.54 0.58
CA GLY A 149 -3.52 -9.84 -0.25
C GLY A 149 -2.75 -8.73 0.46
N LEU A 150 -2.85 -8.58 1.78
CA LEU A 150 -2.09 -7.58 2.51
C LEU A 150 -0.71 -8.10 2.92
N PRO A 151 0.32 -7.24 2.87
CA PRO A 151 1.67 -7.63 3.29
C PRO A 151 1.75 -8.07 4.77
N GLY A 152 0.94 -7.49 5.67
CA GLY A 152 0.87 -7.93 7.06
C GLY A 152 0.41 -9.39 7.19
N THR A 153 -0.58 -9.80 6.39
CA THR A 153 -1.01 -11.20 6.34
C THR A 153 0.10 -12.12 5.84
N HIS A 154 0.82 -11.70 4.80
CA HIS A 154 1.94 -12.50 4.25
C HIS A 154 3.06 -12.69 5.27
N MET A 155 3.48 -11.60 5.93
CA MET A 155 4.52 -11.63 6.95
C MET A 155 4.15 -12.55 8.11
N HIS A 156 2.93 -12.41 8.63
CA HIS A 156 2.45 -13.22 9.74
C HIS A 156 2.58 -14.73 9.49
N PHE A 157 2.17 -15.18 8.30
CA PHE A 157 2.17 -16.61 7.98
C PHE A 157 3.51 -17.17 7.55
N LEU A 158 4.41 -16.36 7.00
CA LEU A 158 5.65 -16.83 6.42
C LEU A 158 6.86 -16.58 7.32
N ASP A 159 6.97 -15.36 7.83
CA ASP A 159 8.14 -14.92 8.59
C ASP A 159 7.80 -13.70 9.44
N PRO A 160 7.19 -13.91 10.64
CA PRO A 160 6.68 -12.85 11.49
C PRO A 160 7.77 -11.88 11.94
N VAL A 161 7.38 -10.61 12.04
CA VAL A 161 8.23 -9.51 12.49
C VAL A 161 8.03 -9.23 13.99
N GLY A 162 8.96 -8.51 14.59
CA GLY A 162 8.89 -8.17 16.01
C GLY A 162 10.07 -7.32 16.45
N THR A 163 10.28 -7.21 17.75
CA THR A 163 11.42 -6.48 18.30
C THR A 163 12.73 -7.07 17.80
N GLY A 164 13.54 -6.26 17.11
CA GLY A 164 14.83 -6.69 16.56
C GLY A 164 14.74 -7.57 15.29
N ARG A 165 13.54 -7.85 14.80
CA ARG A 165 13.31 -8.65 13.59
C ARG A 165 12.53 -7.84 12.56
N VAL A 166 13.25 -7.15 11.69
CA VAL A 166 12.70 -6.20 10.71
C VAL A 166 12.58 -6.85 9.34
N ALA A 167 11.38 -6.80 8.75
CA ALA A 167 11.18 -7.14 7.35
C ALA A 167 10.93 -5.88 6.51
N TRP A 168 11.20 -5.97 5.21
CA TRP A 168 10.80 -4.93 4.26
C TRP A 168 9.72 -5.45 3.33
N GLN A 169 8.86 -4.54 2.90
CA GLN A 169 7.86 -4.81 1.87
C GLN A 169 8.06 -3.88 0.68
N ILE A 170 7.70 -4.39 -0.50
CA ILE A 170 7.74 -3.65 -1.77
C ILE A 170 6.61 -4.14 -2.68
N ASP A 171 6.01 -3.22 -3.44
CA ASP A 171 4.99 -3.53 -4.44
C ASP A 171 5.61 -4.12 -5.73
N CYS A 172 4.88 -4.97 -6.44
CA CYS A 172 5.35 -5.58 -7.69
C CYS A 172 5.71 -4.55 -8.78
N GLN A 173 5.00 -3.43 -8.87
CA GLN A 173 5.32 -2.37 -9.84
C GLN A 173 6.62 -1.64 -9.48
N ASP A 174 6.91 -1.49 -8.19
CA ASP A 174 8.18 -0.92 -7.75
C ASP A 174 9.34 -1.89 -8.03
N VAL A 175 9.13 -3.20 -7.94
CA VAL A 175 10.11 -4.21 -8.40
C VAL A 175 10.34 -4.10 -9.91
N MET A 176 9.28 -3.92 -10.71
CA MET A 176 9.43 -3.65 -12.15
C MET A 176 10.22 -2.37 -12.40
N ALA A 177 9.99 -1.32 -11.62
CA ALA A 177 10.75 -0.07 -11.74
C ALA A 177 12.24 -0.27 -11.42
N ILE A 178 12.59 -1.05 -10.40
CA ILE A 178 13.96 -1.47 -10.13
C ILE A 178 14.54 -2.21 -11.34
N GLY A 179 13.82 -3.18 -11.88
CA GLY A 179 14.26 -3.92 -13.05
C GLY A 179 14.55 -3.02 -14.26
N LYS A 180 13.67 -2.06 -14.57
CA LYS A 180 13.88 -1.08 -15.64
C LYS A 180 15.09 -0.17 -15.38
N LEU A 181 15.28 0.27 -14.15
CA LEU A 181 16.45 1.07 -13.76
C LEU A 181 17.76 0.35 -14.07
N PHE A 182 17.84 -0.93 -13.75
CA PHE A 182 19.10 -1.67 -13.92
C PHE A 182 19.27 -2.22 -15.33
N SER A 183 18.22 -2.71 -15.98
CA SER A 183 18.31 -3.29 -17.32
C SER A 183 18.27 -2.27 -18.47
N ARG A 184 17.63 -1.11 -18.27
CA ARG A 184 17.39 -0.12 -19.33
C ARG A 184 17.94 1.28 -18.97
N GLY A 185 18.37 1.52 -17.73
CA GLY A 185 18.78 2.84 -17.26
C GLY A 185 17.61 3.81 -17.05
N GLU A 186 16.39 3.32 -17.09
CA GLU A 186 15.17 4.13 -16.98
C GLU A 186 14.72 4.24 -15.53
N VAL A 187 14.32 5.43 -15.10
CA VAL A 187 13.60 5.64 -13.82
C VAL A 187 12.13 5.86 -14.14
N PRO A 188 11.28 4.82 -14.10
CA PRO A 188 9.89 4.97 -14.44
C PRO A 188 9.18 5.88 -13.44
N SER A 189 8.53 6.92 -13.94
CA SER A 189 7.58 7.74 -13.17
C SER A 189 6.14 7.23 -13.31
N SER A 190 5.88 6.36 -14.29
CA SER A 190 4.55 5.82 -14.55
C SER A 190 4.20 4.67 -13.60
N ARG A 191 2.91 4.56 -13.33
CA ARG A 191 2.29 3.49 -12.55
C ARG A 191 0.93 3.16 -13.13
N VAL A 192 0.58 1.88 -13.17
CA VAL A 192 -0.78 1.42 -13.50
C VAL A 192 -1.62 1.46 -12.23
N ILE A 193 -2.76 2.11 -12.30
CA ILE A 193 -3.73 2.20 -11.20
C ILE A 193 -5.11 1.70 -11.65
N ALA A 194 -5.92 1.24 -10.69
CA ALA A 194 -7.33 0.98 -10.93
C ALA A 194 -8.15 2.26 -10.68
N LEU A 195 -8.93 2.67 -11.66
CA LEU A 195 -10.04 3.61 -11.45
C LEU A 195 -11.30 2.80 -11.20
N GLY A 196 -11.85 2.87 -9.98
CA GLY A 196 -12.99 2.07 -9.58
C GLY A 196 -14.04 2.85 -8.80
N GLY A 197 -15.28 2.34 -8.80
CA GLY A 197 -16.38 2.90 -8.03
C GLY A 197 -17.61 3.23 -8.85
N GLU A 198 -18.76 3.30 -8.17
CA GLU A 198 -20.07 3.44 -8.81
C GLU A 198 -20.29 4.80 -9.47
N CYS A 199 -19.59 5.82 -9.00
CA CYS A 199 -19.69 7.18 -9.54
C CYS A 199 -18.86 7.40 -10.80
N LEU A 200 -18.10 6.40 -11.27
CA LEU A 200 -17.34 6.51 -12.50
C LEU A 200 -18.13 6.02 -13.72
N SER A 201 -18.00 6.73 -14.82
CA SER A 201 -18.59 6.35 -16.11
C SER A 201 -17.88 5.15 -16.73
N ARG A 202 -16.55 5.07 -16.58
CA ARG A 202 -15.67 4.07 -17.21
C ARG A 202 -14.64 3.51 -16.22
N PRO A 203 -15.02 2.59 -15.32
CA PRO A 203 -14.04 1.89 -14.48
C PRO A 203 -13.03 1.13 -15.35
N ARG A 204 -11.73 1.29 -15.07
CA ARG A 204 -10.66 0.67 -15.87
C ARG A 204 -9.31 0.73 -15.17
N LEU A 205 -8.33 0.02 -15.70
CA LEU A 205 -6.93 0.28 -15.44
C LEU A 205 -6.46 1.48 -16.26
N LEU A 206 -5.64 2.31 -15.64
CA LEU A 206 -5.07 3.51 -16.26
C LEU A 206 -3.59 3.59 -15.92
N GLU A 207 -2.75 3.82 -16.92
CA GLU A 207 -1.37 4.21 -16.71
C GLU A 207 -1.28 5.71 -16.48
N THR A 208 -0.64 6.10 -15.39
CA THR A 208 -0.46 7.50 -14.99
C THR A 208 0.88 7.69 -14.30
N VAL A 209 1.21 8.93 -13.94
CA VAL A 209 2.44 9.23 -13.19
C VAL A 209 2.21 9.16 -11.68
N MET A 210 3.25 8.82 -10.93
CA MET A 210 3.22 8.90 -9.46
C MET A 210 2.93 10.35 -9.03
N GLY A 211 2.02 10.52 -8.09
CA GLY A 211 1.63 11.85 -7.62
C GLY A 211 0.72 12.62 -8.59
N ALA A 212 0.15 11.99 -9.62
CA ALA A 212 -0.77 12.64 -10.54
C ALA A 212 -1.91 13.36 -9.82
N SER A 213 -2.36 14.48 -10.39
CA SER A 213 -3.56 15.17 -9.95
C SER A 213 -4.79 14.28 -10.15
N ILE A 214 -5.48 13.97 -9.07
CA ILE A 214 -6.70 13.13 -9.14
C ILE A 214 -7.82 13.87 -9.84
N ASP A 215 -7.90 15.19 -9.69
CA ASP A 215 -8.90 16.01 -10.39
C ASP A 215 -8.70 15.94 -11.91
N GLU A 216 -7.45 15.98 -12.39
CA GLU A 216 -7.15 15.80 -13.81
C GLU A 216 -7.44 14.39 -14.30
N LEU A 217 -7.12 13.36 -13.50
CA LEU A 217 -7.41 11.96 -13.83
C LEU A 217 -8.90 11.67 -13.95
N LEU A 218 -9.73 12.42 -13.22
CA LEU A 218 -11.18 12.24 -13.16
C LEU A 218 -11.95 13.28 -13.99
N ALA A 219 -11.29 14.13 -14.74
CA ALA A 219 -11.95 15.07 -15.64
C ALA A 219 -12.88 14.30 -16.58
N ASP A 220 -14.15 14.68 -16.65
CA ASP A 220 -15.20 14.06 -17.48
C ASP A 220 -15.50 12.56 -17.18
N GLU A 221 -15.02 12.03 -16.06
CA GLU A 221 -15.21 10.61 -15.69
C GLU A 221 -16.41 10.37 -14.77
N PHE A 222 -17.06 11.40 -14.28
CA PHE A 222 -18.17 11.25 -13.35
C PHE A 222 -19.49 10.90 -14.04
N ARG A 223 -20.22 9.95 -13.45
CA ARG A 223 -21.65 9.80 -13.73
C ARG A 223 -22.42 10.90 -13.00
N GLN A 224 -23.61 11.21 -13.50
CA GLN A 224 -24.54 12.07 -12.75
C GLN A 224 -24.93 11.36 -11.45
N CYS A 225 -24.35 11.78 -10.35
CA CYS A 225 -24.66 11.32 -8.99
C CYS A 225 -24.87 12.53 -8.09
N GLY A 226 -25.65 12.37 -7.02
CA GLY A 226 -26.02 13.45 -6.09
C GLY A 226 -24.88 13.95 -5.18
N GLY A 227 -23.62 13.56 -5.50
CA GLY A 227 -22.39 13.85 -4.78
C GLY A 227 -21.52 12.61 -4.67
N CYS A 228 -20.24 12.79 -4.87
CA CYS A 228 -19.26 11.69 -4.83
C CYS A 228 -18.09 12.04 -3.92
N ARG A 229 -17.56 11.03 -3.26
CA ARG A 229 -16.29 11.13 -2.54
C ARG A 229 -15.21 10.41 -3.33
N THR A 230 -14.14 11.13 -3.59
CA THR A 230 -12.95 10.59 -4.24
C THR A 230 -11.92 10.23 -3.18
N LEU A 231 -11.34 9.05 -3.34
CA LEU A 231 -10.31 8.51 -2.47
C LEU A 231 -9.07 8.20 -3.30
N SER A 232 -7.91 8.61 -2.81
CA SER A 232 -6.64 8.05 -3.24
C SER A 232 -6.40 6.78 -2.44
N GLY A 233 -6.40 5.63 -3.10
CA GLY A 233 -6.36 4.32 -2.46
C GLY A 233 -7.72 3.61 -2.40
N SER A 234 -7.79 2.55 -1.62
CA SER A 234 -8.96 1.70 -1.43
C SER A 234 -10.08 2.40 -0.63
N VAL A 235 -11.28 1.86 -0.73
CA VAL A 235 -12.42 2.29 0.11
C VAL A 235 -12.24 1.92 1.59
N LEU A 236 -11.27 1.05 1.93
CA LEU A 236 -11.01 0.62 3.31
C LEU A 236 -9.90 1.45 3.97
N ASP A 237 -8.81 1.70 3.27
CA ASP A 237 -7.57 2.29 3.80
C ASP A 237 -7.10 3.54 3.04
N GLY A 238 -7.82 3.92 1.98
CA GLY A 238 -7.51 5.11 1.20
C GLY A 238 -7.80 6.43 1.94
N ARG A 239 -7.11 7.48 1.54
CA ARG A 239 -7.35 8.83 2.06
C ARG A 239 -8.28 9.63 1.14
N ARG A 240 -9.07 10.51 1.72
CA ARG A 240 -9.88 11.47 0.94
C ARG A 240 -8.96 12.34 0.08
N ALA A 241 -9.26 12.41 -1.21
CA ALA A 241 -8.60 13.30 -2.14
C ALA A 241 -9.36 14.64 -2.17
N SER A 242 -8.84 15.64 -1.50
CA SER A 242 -9.39 17.00 -1.48
C SER A 242 -8.30 18.03 -1.19
N ASP A 243 -8.48 19.25 -1.67
CA ASP A 243 -7.57 20.36 -1.43
C ASP A 243 -6.11 20.02 -1.73
N GLY A 244 -5.20 20.36 -0.83
CA GLY A 244 -3.77 20.04 -0.96
C GLY A 244 -3.41 18.54 -1.01
N LEU A 245 -4.38 17.64 -0.81
CA LEU A 245 -4.22 16.19 -0.87
C LEU A 245 -4.92 15.55 -2.07
N ALA A 246 -5.35 16.32 -3.06
CA ALA A 246 -6.01 15.84 -4.29
C ALA A 246 -5.00 15.21 -5.30
N TYR A 247 -4.04 14.46 -4.80
CA TYR A 247 -3.00 13.81 -5.59
C TYR A 247 -2.89 12.33 -5.23
N LEU A 248 -2.48 11.51 -6.20
CA LEU A 248 -2.25 10.10 -6.02
C LEU A 248 -1.15 9.84 -4.97
N GLY A 249 -1.46 9.09 -3.93
CA GLY A 249 -0.49 8.73 -2.89
C GLY A 249 0.62 7.82 -3.41
N ARG A 250 1.84 7.95 -2.88
CA ARG A 250 3.01 7.17 -3.32
C ARG A 250 2.79 5.66 -3.32
N TYR A 251 2.08 5.15 -2.33
CA TYR A 251 1.84 3.72 -2.16
C TYR A 251 0.42 3.29 -2.60
N HIS A 252 -0.34 4.17 -3.26
CA HIS A 252 -1.67 3.86 -3.73
C HIS A 252 -1.64 3.37 -5.17
N ALA A 253 -2.27 2.22 -5.43
CA ALA A 253 -2.41 1.62 -6.75
C ALA A 253 -3.84 1.73 -7.29
N GLN A 254 -4.70 2.55 -6.65
CA GLN A 254 -6.07 2.77 -7.10
C GLN A 254 -6.61 4.14 -6.70
N VAL A 255 -7.62 4.58 -7.44
CA VAL A 255 -8.48 5.72 -7.12
C VAL A 255 -9.92 5.20 -7.05
N SER A 256 -10.56 5.40 -5.90
CA SER A 256 -11.92 4.92 -5.65
C SER A 256 -12.89 6.11 -5.59
N VAL A 257 -14.00 6.03 -6.32
CA VAL A 257 -15.02 7.09 -6.35
C VAL A 257 -16.37 6.50 -5.96
N ILE A 258 -16.83 6.88 -4.78
CA ILE A 258 -18.04 6.32 -4.17
C ILE A 258 -19.09 7.41 -3.90
N PRO A 259 -20.39 7.07 -3.89
CA PRO A 259 -21.44 8.01 -3.54
C PRO A 259 -21.24 8.60 -2.14
N GLU A 260 -21.45 9.91 -2.02
CA GLU A 260 -21.53 10.56 -0.71
C GLU A 260 -22.84 10.14 -0.04
N GLY A 261 -22.73 9.39 1.03
CA GLY A 261 -23.88 8.89 1.78
C GLY A 261 -24.35 9.91 2.79
N GLY A 262 -25.57 10.41 2.63
CA GLY A 262 -26.26 11.26 3.62
C GLY A 262 -27.57 10.64 4.11
N ASP A 263 -28.10 9.67 3.41
CA ASP A 263 -29.42 9.11 3.68
C ASP A 263 -29.38 8.03 4.76
N ARG A 264 -29.99 8.33 5.90
CA ARG A 264 -30.31 7.31 6.89
C ARG A 264 -31.46 6.47 6.36
N ARG A 265 -31.19 5.26 5.89
CA ARG A 265 -32.24 4.31 5.53
C ARG A 265 -32.86 3.76 6.81
N LEU A 266 -34.05 4.25 7.17
CA LEU A 266 -34.89 3.66 8.19
C LEU A 266 -35.19 2.21 7.78
N PHE A 267 -34.99 1.25 8.71
CA PHE A 267 -35.20 -0.17 8.48
C PHE A 267 -34.31 -0.84 7.40
N GLY A 268 -33.14 -0.26 7.07
CA GLY A 268 -32.19 -0.84 6.10
C GLY A 268 -31.75 -2.29 6.39
N TRP A 269 -31.89 -2.73 7.63
CA TRP A 269 -31.64 -4.11 8.07
C TRP A 269 -32.74 -5.09 7.67
N LEU A 270 -33.97 -4.60 7.42
CA LEU A 270 -35.15 -5.39 7.03
C LEU A 270 -35.25 -5.56 5.50
N LEU A 271 -34.71 -4.61 4.76
CA LEU A 271 -34.64 -4.64 3.30
C LEU A 271 -33.45 -5.55 2.94
N GLY A 272 -33.74 -6.80 2.62
CA GLY A 272 -32.79 -7.87 2.38
C GLY A 272 -31.52 -7.49 1.61
N LYS A 273 -30.58 -8.43 1.49
CA LYS A 273 -29.24 -8.31 0.86
C LYS A 273 -29.29 -7.95 -0.64
N GLY A 274 -29.95 -6.85 -1.00
CA GLY A 274 -29.75 -6.20 -2.28
C GLY A 274 -28.28 -5.75 -2.38
N MET A 275 -27.75 -5.75 -3.59
CA MET A 275 -26.38 -5.31 -3.91
C MET A 275 -26.08 -4.01 -3.15
N ARG A 276 -25.24 -4.10 -2.13
CA ARG A 276 -24.88 -2.95 -1.29
C ARG A 276 -23.93 -2.10 -2.10
N SER A 277 -24.39 -0.92 -2.50
CA SER A 277 -23.55 0.12 -3.05
C SER A 277 -22.53 0.55 -2.00
N TRP A 278 -21.29 0.68 -2.40
CA TRP A 278 -20.25 1.30 -1.59
C TRP A 278 -20.59 2.78 -1.43
N SER A 279 -20.69 3.27 -0.22
CA SER A 279 -20.95 4.68 0.04
C SER A 279 -20.23 5.14 1.32
N THR A 280 -20.15 6.44 1.54
CA THR A 280 -19.57 7.01 2.75
C THR A 280 -20.46 6.89 3.98
N SER A 281 -21.64 6.27 3.88
CA SER A 281 -22.55 6.05 5.00
C SER A 281 -21.93 5.10 6.01
N GLN A 282 -21.60 5.61 7.17
CA GLN A 282 -20.93 4.81 8.22
C GLN A 282 -21.86 3.74 8.83
N ASN A 283 -23.20 3.95 8.80
CA ASN A 283 -24.19 3.01 9.37
C ASN A 283 -23.86 2.57 10.82
N GLY A 284 -23.30 3.48 11.61
CA GLY A 284 -22.88 3.25 12.97
C GLY A 284 -23.13 4.44 13.87
N ARG A 285 -22.84 4.28 15.14
CA ARG A 285 -22.99 5.34 16.13
C ARG A 285 -21.75 5.36 17.01
N TYR A 286 -21.18 6.50 17.22
CA TYR A 286 -20.08 6.66 18.19
C TYR A 286 -20.53 6.16 19.57
N SER A 287 -19.83 5.16 20.08
CA SER A 287 -20.05 4.54 21.38
C SER A 287 -18.73 3.95 21.87
N GLY A 288 -18.71 3.40 23.08
CA GLY A 288 -17.56 2.63 23.56
C GLY A 288 -17.29 1.41 22.65
N MET A 289 -16.04 0.95 22.63
CA MET A 289 -15.65 -0.26 21.91
C MET A 289 -16.47 -1.46 22.43
N ILE A 290 -17.00 -2.22 21.50
CA ILE A 290 -17.75 -3.46 21.75
C ILE A 290 -16.92 -4.62 21.18
N PRO A 291 -16.50 -5.61 21.99
CA PRO A 291 -15.84 -6.80 21.46
C PRO A 291 -16.86 -7.64 20.67
N LEU A 292 -16.55 -7.88 19.41
CA LEU A 292 -17.42 -8.62 18.49
C LEU A 292 -16.70 -9.83 17.92
N PRO A 293 -17.33 -11.01 17.90
CA PRO A 293 -16.74 -12.21 17.29
C PRO A 293 -16.43 -12.07 15.80
N VAL A 294 -17.02 -11.07 15.14
CA VAL A 294 -16.73 -10.80 13.72
C VAL A 294 -15.31 -10.32 13.48
N PHE A 295 -14.68 -9.69 14.46
CA PHE A 295 -13.29 -9.24 14.33
C PHE A 295 -12.33 -10.41 14.12
N GLU A 296 -12.52 -11.53 14.83
CA GLU A 296 -11.73 -12.75 14.65
C GLU A 296 -11.96 -13.41 13.29
N LYS A 297 -13.14 -13.21 12.68
CA LYS A 297 -13.44 -13.74 11.36
C LYS A 297 -12.78 -12.98 10.21
N VAL A 298 -12.49 -11.69 10.41
CA VAL A 298 -11.95 -10.82 9.37
C VAL A 298 -10.48 -10.47 9.58
N MET A 299 -9.92 -10.86 10.71
CA MET A 299 -8.49 -10.80 11.01
C MET A 299 -7.94 -12.24 11.04
N PRO A 300 -7.35 -12.73 9.95
CA PRO A 300 -6.92 -14.13 9.85
C PRO A 300 -5.61 -14.41 10.60
N LEU A 301 -5.06 -13.42 11.30
CA LEU A 301 -3.82 -13.50 12.05
C LEU A 301 -4.06 -14.18 13.41
N ASP A 302 -3.06 -14.85 13.95
CA ASP A 302 -3.09 -15.41 15.31
C ASP A 302 -2.92 -14.31 16.36
N ILE A 303 -3.81 -13.32 16.32
CA ILE A 303 -3.86 -12.15 17.19
C ILE A 303 -5.27 -12.10 17.78
N LEU A 304 -5.39 -11.70 19.05
CA LEU A 304 -6.67 -11.49 19.72
C LEU A 304 -7.17 -10.06 19.49
N PRO A 305 -8.03 -9.79 18.47
CA PRO A 305 -8.34 -8.42 18.04
C PRO A 305 -8.98 -7.59 19.15
N ALA A 306 -9.92 -8.17 19.89
CA ALA A 306 -10.63 -7.45 20.96
C ALA A 306 -9.71 -7.02 22.10
N ALA A 307 -8.74 -7.86 22.48
CA ALA A 307 -7.74 -7.53 23.50
C ALA A 307 -6.77 -6.46 22.99
N LEU A 308 -6.27 -6.62 21.76
CA LEU A 308 -5.38 -5.67 21.12
C LEU A 308 -6.04 -4.29 21.00
N PHE A 309 -7.28 -4.20 20.52
CA PHE A 309 -7.98 -2.92 20.37
C PHE A 309 -8.15 -2.20 21.70
N ARG A 310 -8.40 -2.93 22.79
CA ARG A 310 -8.43 -2.33 24.14
C ARG A 310 -7.08 -1.75 24.53
N ALA A 311 -6.00 -2.50 24.35
CA ALA A 311 -4.65 -2.03 24.67
C ALA A 311 -4.31 -0.76 23.88
N LEU A 312 -4.59 -0.75 22.56
CA LEU A 312 -4.38 0.42 21.70
C LEU A 312 -5.18 1.65 22.14
N LEU A 313 -6.46 1.47 22.50
CA LEU A 313 -7.34 2.58 22.90
C LEU A 313 -6.98 3.18 24.26
N VAL A 314 -6.45 2.38 25.19
CA VAL A 314 -5.97 2.87 26.50
C VAL A 314 -4.48 3.25 26.46
N LYS A 315 -3.81 3.07 25.29
CA LYS A 315 -2.39 3.35 25.06
C LYS A 315 -1.46 2.54 25.97
N ASP A 316 -1.83 1.30 26.24
CA ASP A 316 -0.98 0.33 26.92
C ASP A 316 -0.05 -0.31 25.88
N THR A 317 1.13 0.30 25.71
CA THR A 317 2.10 -0.11 24.70
C THR A 317 2.74 -1.46 25.00
N ASP A 318 2.91 -1.81 26.26
CA ASP A 318 3.49 -3.10 26.65
C ASP A 318 2.54 -4.24 26.31
N GLN A 319 1.26 -4.09 26.69
CA GLN A 319 0.25 -5.07 26.33
C GLN A 319 -0.02 -5.13 24.83
N ALA A 320 0.02 -3.99 24.11
CA ALA A 320 -0.13 -3.96 22.68
C ALA A 320 0.99 -4.74 21.96
N GLN A 321 2.25 -4.60 22.40
CA GLN A 321 3.37 -5.39 21.88
C GLN A 321 3.21 -6.88 22.18
N ALA A 322 2.85 -7.24 23.43
CA ALA A 322 2.60 -8.63 23.79
C ALA A 322 1.46 -9.29 22.97
N LEU A 323 0.53 -8.48 22.45
CA LEU A 323 -0.58 -8.89 21.59
C LEU A 323 -0.29 -8.79 20.09
N GLY A 324 0.96 -8.53 19.68
CA GLY A 324 1.39 -8.59 18.29
C GLY A 324 1.22 -7.30 17.47
N CYS A 325 1.08 -6.12 18.11
CA CYS A 325 0.88 -4.86 17.37
C CYS A 325 2.04 -4.51 16.41
N LEU A 326 3.25 -5.03 16.64
CA LEU A 326 4.43 -4.76 15.82
C LEU A 326 4.34 -5.38 14.42
N GLU A 327 3.53 -6.41 14.24
CA GLU A 327 3.30 -7.04 12.93
C GLU A 327 2.35 -6.23 12.05
N LEU A 328 1.59 -5.31 12.62
CA LEU A 328 0.45 -4.65 11.99
C LEU A 328 0.79 -3.26 11.44
N ASP A 329 0.04 -2.86 10.42
CA ASP A 329 -0.10 -1.49 9.94
C ASP A 329 -1.58 -1.08 9.95
N GLU A 330 -1.89 0.18 9.69
CA GLU A 330 -3.27 0.69 9.69
C GLU A 330 -4.18 -0.10 8.76
N GLU A 331 -3.66 -0.53 7.61
CA GLU A 331 -4.41 -1.28 6.60
C GLU A 331 -4.92 -2.63 7.12
N ASP A 332 -4.16 -3.30 8.00
CA ASP A 332 -4.53 -4.59 8.58
C ASP A 332 -5.75 -4.47 9.51
N LEU A 333 -6.00 -3.28 10.07
CA LEU A 333 -7.13 -3.00 10.96
C LEU A 333 -8.33 -2.36 10.24
N ALA A 334 -8.19 -2.00 8.97
CA ALA A 334 -9.20 -1.22 8.25
C ALA A 334 -10.54 -1.98 8.14
N LEU A 335 -10.51 -3.28 7.89
CA LEU A 335 -11.73 -4.09 7.80
C LEU A 335 -12.42 -4.24 9.16
N CYS A 336 -11.65 -4.33 10.25
CA CYS A 336 -12.20 -4.33 11.61
C CYS A 336 -12.84 -2.98 11.95
N ALA A 337 -12.21 -1.87 11.61
CA ALA A 337 -12.76 -0.52 11.78
C ALA A 337 -14.06 -0.35 10.97
N TYR A 338 -14.09 -0.85 9.73
CA TYR A 338 -15.29 -0.82 8.88
C TYR A 338 -16.46 -1.58 9.52
N LEU A 339 -16.23 -2.77 10.08
CA LEU A 339 -17.25 -3.60 10.69
C LEU A 339 -17.65 -3.14 12.10
N CYS A 340 -16.83 -2.31 12.74
CA CYS A 340 -17.10 -1.81 14.08
C CYS A 340 -18.35 -0.91 14.12
N PRO A 341 -19.41 -1.27 14.86
CA PRO A 341 -20.60 -0.41 14.97
C PRO A 341 -20.33 0.90 15.70
N ALA A 342 -19.29 0.95 16.54
CA ALA A 342 -18.85 2.16 17.23
C ALA A 342 -18.02 3.10 16.35
N LYS A 343 -17.63 2.65 15.14
CA LYS A 343 -16.80 3.41 14.19
C LYS A 343 -15.50 3.94 14.80
N THR A 344 -14.87 3.08 15.57
CA THR A 344 -13.59 3.38 16.21
C THR A 344 -12.47 3.31 15.17
N GLU A 345 -11.61 4.33 15.16
CA GLU A 345 -10.46 4.44 14.26
C GLU A 345 -9.26 3.66 14.82
N TYR A 346 -9.31 2.32 14.70
CA TYR A 346 -8.27 1.44 15.24
C TYR A 346 -6.91 1.67 14.59
N GLY A 347 -6.86 1.99 13.28
CA GLY A 347 -5.63 2.29 12.58
C GLY A 347 -4.88 3.49 13.17
N GLN A 348 -5.59 4.57 13.51
CA GLN A 348 -4.98 5.74 14.17
C GLN A 348 -4.47 5.43 15.56
N ALA A 349 -5.21 4.59 16.31
CA ALA A 349 -4.78 4.15 17.64
C ALA A 349 -3.51 3.30 17.54
N LEU A 350 -3.44 2.37 16.57
CA LEU A 350 -2.25 1.58 16.27
C LEU A 350 -1.07 2.47 15.92
N ARG A 351 -1.22 3.42 14.98
CA ARG A 351 -0.14 4.33 14.58
C ARG A 351 0.40 5.11 15.77
N SER A 352 -0.49 5.63 16.62
CA SER A 352 -0.08 6.36 17.84
C SER A 352 0.73 5.50 18.80
N SER A 353 0.35 4.23 18.97
CA SER A 353 1.08 3.28 19.82
C SER A 353 2.42 2.89 19.20
N LEU A 354 2.47 2.60 17.88
CA LEU A 354 3.72 2.28 17.19
C LEU A 354 4.72 3.44 17.23
N GLU A 355 4.26 4.69 17.06
CA GLU A 355 5.11 5.89 17.18
C GLU A 355 5.63 6.12 18.60
N GLN A 356 4.87 5.72 19.60
CA GLN A 356 5.32 5.77 21.00
C GLN A 356 6.35 4.69 21.27
N ILE A 357 6.11 3.45 20.85
CA ILE A 357 7.04 2.33 20.99
C ILE A 357 8.37 2.63 20.28
N GLU A 358 8.32 3.18 19.07
CA GLU A 358 9.52 3.54 18.31
C GLU A 358 10.37 4.64 19.00
N ARG A 359 9.73 5.52 19.76
CA ARG A 359 10.45 6.58 20.52
C ARG A 359 11.02 6.10 21.84
N ASP A 360 10.34 5.16 22.47
CA ASP A 360 10.68 4.68 23.83
C ASP A 360 11.67 3.50 23.79
N GLY A 361 11.81 2.83 22.64
CA GLY A 361 12.68 1.67 22.39
C GLY A 361 13.91 1.98 21.60
#